data_a993a17b353aae6cfcb0e603868c1fa2
#
_entry.id   a993a17b353aae6cfcb0e603868c1fa2
#
_cell.length_a   1.000
_cell.length_b   1.000
_cell.length_c   1.000
_cell.angle_alpha   90.00
_cell.angle_beta   90.00
_cell.angle_gamma   90.00
#
_symmetry.space_group_name_H-M   'P 1'
#
loop_
_entity.id
_entity.type
_entity.pdbx_description
1 polymer ?
#
loop_
_entity_poly.entity_id
_entity_poly.type
_entity_poly.pdbx_seq_one_letter_code
_entity_poly.pdbx_strand_id
1 'polypeptide(L)'
;MANRGEIREGGVQWMSAGSGVIHSGMPTQDTTGLHGFQLWFNLPASLKMSAPRYRDIAGSEVPSVSANDVSLIAIAGVWSVGEKSLQGPLHELSTIAQMADLQLAPDAEYVCDVPTTANTMAFAFEGSLHANAQDLQSPGLAVFEAGNSLVIRASKEGARCLLLTGEPIGEPVVQCGPFVMNTREEIETALNEYRLGTFLKH
;
A
#
# COMPACT_ATOMS: atom_id res chain seq x y z
N MET A 1 15.34 12.86 13.17
CA MET A 1 14.98 11.57 13.82
C MET A 1 15.96 10.53 13.36
N ALA A 2 16.70 9.89 14.27
CA ALA A 2 17.58 8.75 13.94
C ALA A 2 16.84 7.49 14.39
N ASN A 3 16.31 6.74 13.43
CA ASN A 3 15.63 5.47 13.68
C ASN A 3 16.29 4.37 12.86
N ARG A 4 16.35 3.16 13.41
CA ARG A 4 16.81 1.96 12.73
C ARG A 4 15.84 0.84 13.06
N GLY A 5 15.24 0.25 12.03
CA GLY A 5 14.36 -0.90 12.12
C GLY A 5 14.84 -2.04 11.21
N GLU A 6 14.31 -3.21 11.42
CA GLU A 6 14.52 -4.39 10.59
C GLU A 6 13.14 -4.96 10.21
N ILE A 7 12.94 -5.20 8.92
CA ILE A 7 11.74 -5.85 8.40
C ILE A 7 12.12 -7.29 8.07
N ARG A 8 11.35 -8.24 8.59
CA ARG A 8 11.42 -9.65 8.26
C ARG A 8 10.20 -10.08 7.44
N GLU A 9 10.20 -11.32 7.00
CA GLU A 9 9.10 -11.91 6.22
C GLU A 9 7.71 -11.59 6.84
N GLY A 10 6.77 -11.15 6.00
CA GLY A 10 5.43 -10.73 6.40
C GLY A 10 5.35 -9.42 7.17
N GLY A 11 6.48 -8.79 7.50
CA GLY A 11 6.52 -7.51 8.20
C GLY A 11 6.17 -6.33 7.30
N VAL A 12 5.76 -5.25 7.92
CA VAL A 12 5.38 -3.99 7.25
C VAL A 12 6.11 -2.83 7.88
N GLN A 13 6.71 -1.97 7.06
CA GLN A 13 7.26 -0.69 7.49
C GLN A 13 6.37 0.43 6.97
N TRP A 14 5.89 1.24 7.88
CA TRP A 14 5.13 2.44 7.56
C TRP A 14 5.94 3.69 7.88
N MET A 15 5.96 4.62 6.94
CA MET A 15 6.60 5.90 7.11
C MET A 15 5.74 7.00 6.50
N SER A 16 5.46 8.03 7.29
CA SER A 16 4.94 9.30 6.80
C SER A 16 6.07 10.31 6.79
N ALA A 17 6.49 10.72 5.60
CA ALA A 17 7.65 11.61 5.45
C ALA A 17 7.36 13.03 5.97
N GLY A 18 6.10 13.50 5.84
CA GLY A 18 5.72 14.84 6.27
C GLY A 18 6.64 15.91 5.71
N SER A 19 7.24 16.72 6.58
CA SER A 19 8.16 17.81 6.22
C SER A 19 9.53 17.32 5.68
N GLY A 20 9.79 16.03 5.71
CA GLY A 20 10.96 15.43 5.09
C GLY A 20 11.66 14.38 5.95
N VAL A 21 12.09 13.30 5.29
CA VAL A 21 12.88 12.20 5.85
C VAL A 21 13.99 11.84 4.87
N ILE A 22 15.16 11.53 5.39
CA ILE A 22 16.21 10.86 4.63
C ILE A 22 16.29 9.43 5.18
N HIS A 23 16.05 8.45 4.33
CA HIS A 23 16.09 7.06 4.71
C HIS A 23 16.85 6.19 3.70
N SER A 24 17.31 5.04 4.15
CA SER A 24 17.91 4.02 3.32
C SER A 24 17.50 2.63 3.81
N GLY A 25 17.37 1.68 2.90
CA GLY A 25 17.14 0.28 3.22
C GLY A 25 18.25 -0.57 2.62
N MET A 26 18.78 -1.51 3.41
CA MET A 26 19.81 -2.45 2.99
C MET A 26 19.42 -3.87 3.43
N PRO A 27 19.68 -4.90 2.61
CA PRO A 27 19.52 -6.28 3.05
C PRO A 27 20.36 -6.56 4.29
N THR A 28 19.83 -7.36 5.21
CA THR A 28 20.60 -7.86 6.35
C THR A 28 21.57 -8.96 5.90
N GLN A 29 22.61 -9.27 6.72
CA GLN A 29 23.64 -10.27 6.35
C GLN A 29 23.07 -11.69 6.21
N ASP A 30 21.95 -11.99 6.85
CA ASP A 30 21.24 -13.26 6.82
C ASP A 30 20.15 -13.34 5.73
N THR A 31 20.05 -12.32 4.89
CA THR A 31 19.06 -12.27 3.80
C THR A 31 19.40 -13.29 2.72
N THR A 32 18.51 -14.26 2.52
CA THR A 32 18.62 -15.28 1.46
C THR A 32 17.89 -14.91 0.17
N GLY A 33 17.03 -13.91 0.23
CA GLY A 33 16.27 -13.34 -0.88
C GLY A 33 15.52 -12.10 -0.44
N LEU A 34 15.17 -11.25 -1.39
CA LEU A 34 14.37 -10.05 -1.16
C LEU A 34 13.15 -10.08 -2.08
N HIS A 35 11.96 -10.14 -1.49
CA HIS A 35 10.71 -9.98 -2.17
C HIS A 35 9.81 -9.05 -1.34
N GLY A 36 9.41 -7.93 -1.90
CA GLY A 36 8.59 -6.94 -1.21
C GLY A 36 8.09 -5.87 -2.16
N PHE A 37 7.21 -5.03 -1.64
CA PHE A 37 6.60 -3.93 -2.38
C PHE A 37 6.84 -2.63 -1.63
N GLN A 38 7.16 -1.58 -2.35
CA GLN A 38 7.17 -0.22 -1.83
C GLN A 38 6.03 0.56 -2.49
N LEU A 39 5.08 1.00 -1.67
CA LEU A 39 3.96 1.80 -2.13
C LEU A 39 4.10 3.23 -1.65
N TRP A 40 3.74 4.17 -2.50
CA TRP A 40 3.72 5.59 -2.17
C TRP A 40 2.27 6.07 -2.10
N PHE A 41 1.90 6.56 -0.92
CA PHE A 41 0.63 7.21 -0.67
C PHE A 41 0.88 8.72 -0.54
N ASN A 42 0.13 9.50 -1.30
CA ASN A 42 0.25 10.96 -1.19
C ASN A 42 -0.40 11.46 0.10
N LEU A 43 0.07 12.60 0.60
CA LEU A 43 -0.52 13.33 1.72
C LEU A 43 -1.31 14.53 1.21
N PRO A 44 -2.43 14.90 1.84
CA PRO A 44 -3.09 16.17 1.56
C PRO A 44 -2.17 17.34 1.94
N ALA A 45 -2.35 18.48 1.28
CA ALA A 45 -1.54 19.69 1.47
C ALA A 45 -1.39 20.08 2.94
N SER A 46 -2.48 19.98 3.71
CA SER A 46 -2.52 20.30 5.13
C SER A 46 -1.58 19.43 6.01
N LEU A 47 -1.17 18.26 5.53
CA LEU A 47 -0.32 17.32 6.25
C LEU A 47 1.08 17.19 5.67
N LYS A 48 1.38 17.78 4.51
CA LYS A 48 2.69 17.64 3.86
C LYS A 48 3.85 18.19 4.70
N MET A 49 3.61 19.19 5.54
CA MET A 49 4.62 19.73 6.44
C MET A 49 4.49 19.26 7.89
N SER A 50 3.75 18.17 8.14
CA SER A 50 3.65 17.56 9.47
C SER A 50 4.97 16.92 9.89
N ALA A 51 5.12 16.65 11.19
CA ALA A 51 6.27 15.89 11.70
C ALA A 51 6.31 14.48 11.12
N PRO A 52 7.49 13.99 10.74
CA PRO A 52 7.65 12.61 10.26
C PRO A 52 7.20 11.58 11.29
N ARG A 53 6.61 10.49 10.81
CA ARG A 53 6.21 9.34 11.63
C ARG A 53 6.78 8.06 11.03
N TYR A 54 7.07 7.11 11.89
CA TYR A 54 7.62 5.83 11.51
C TYR A 54 7.07 4.72 12.40
N ARG A 55 6.74 3.57 11.81
CA ARG A 55 6.28 2.40 12.53
C ARG A 55 6.74 1.13 11.82
N ASP A 56 7.39 0.22 12.55
CA ASP A 56 7.63 -1.15 12.15
C ASP A 56 6.53 -2.04 12.73
N ILE A 57 6.08 -3.00 11.95
CA ILE A 57 5.05 -3.98 12.30
C ILE A 57 5.62 -5.34 11.96
N ALA A 58 5.77 -6.19 12.97
CA ALA A 58 6.24 -7.55 12.76
C ALA A 58 5.17 -8.38 12.01
N GLY A 59 5.58 -9.35 11.20
CA GLY A 59 4.64 -10.21 10.48
C GLY A 59 3.63 -10.91 11.38
N SER A 60 4.00 -11.22 12.63
CA SER A 60 3.10 -11.79 13.63
C SER A 60 2.00 -10.84 14.12
N GLU A 61 2.14 -9.55 13.89
CA GLU A 61 1.14 -8.53 14.24
C GLU A 61 0.17 -8.24 13.09
N VAL A 62 0.45 -8.77 11.88
CA VAL A 62 -0.39 -8.57 10.70
C VAL A 62 -1.43 -9.68 10.65
N PRO A 63 -2.72 -9.38 10.84
CA PRO A 63 -3.75 -10.39 10.89
C PRO A 63 -4.00 -11.02 9.52
N SER A 64 -4.27 -12.32 9.53
CA SER A 64 -4.59 -13.10 8.34
C SER A 64 -5.75 -14.04 8.58
N VAL A 65 -6.43 -14.41 7.52
CA VAL A 65 -7.50 -15.42 7.52
C VAL A 65 -7.41 -16.27 6.26
N SER A 66 -7.70 -17.56 6.42
CA SER A 66 -7.88 -18.46 5.29
C SER A 66 -9.24 -19.15 5.44
N ALA A 67 -10.07 -19.10 4.40
CA ALA A 67 -11.38 -19.75 4.32
C ALA A 67 -11.80 -19.86 2.85
N ASN A 68 -12.47 -20.96 2.48
CA ASN A 68 -13.07 -21.15 1.15
C ASN A 68 -12.09 -20.90 -0.02
N ASP A 69 -10.88 -21.45 0.07
CA ASP A 69 -9.83 -21.30 -0.95
C ASP A 69 -9.30 -19.85 -1.14
N VAL A 70 -9.61 -18.98 -0.19
CA VAL A 70 -9.16 -17.60 -0.11
C VAL A 70 -8.28 -17.43 1.13
N SER A 71 -7.08 -16.88 0.96
CA SER A 71 -6.22 -16.42 2.04
C SER A 71 -6.01 -14.92 1.91
N LEU A 72 -6.22 -14.17 3.00
CA LEU A 72 -6.11 -12.72 3.03
C LEU A 72 -5.28 -12.28 4.23
N ILE A 73 -4.32 -11.40 3.99
CA ILE A 73 -3.52 -10.72 5.00
C ILE A 73 -3.94 -9.26 5.00
N ALA A 74 -4.54 -8.79 6.09
CA ALA A 74 -5.01 -7.41 6.21
C ALA A 74 -3.88 -6.49 6.68
N ILE A 75 -3.37 -5.63 5.80
CA ILE A 75 -2.26 -4.71 6.09
C ILE A 75 -2.78 -3.36 6.57
N ALA A 76 -3.76 -2.79 5.90
CA ALA A 76 -4.40 -1.53 6.25
C ALA A 76 -5.91 -1.60 6.03
N GLY A 77 -6.68 -0.95 6.91
CA GLY A 77 -8.14 -0.92 6.84
C GLY A 77 -8.80 -2.23 7.28
N VAL A 78 -10.07 -2.40 6.94
CA VAL A 78 -10.89 -3.55 7.32
C VAL A 78 -11.21 -4.38 6.10
N TRP A 79 -10.98 -5.69 6.21
CA TRP A 79 -11.22 -6.66 5.15
C TRP A 79 -12.01 -7.85 5.69
N SER A 80 -12.80 -8.50 4.83
CA SER A 80 -13.62 -9.66 5.22
C SER A 80 -13.42 -10.82 4.26
N VAL A 81 -13.43 -12.05 4.81
CA VAL A 81 -13.50 -13.29 4.04
C VAL A 81 -14.61 -14.14 4.65
N GLY A 82 -15.71 -14.31 3.91
CA GLY A 82 -16.94 -14.87 4.45
C GLY A 82 -17.47 -14.01 5.62
N GLU A 83 -17.76 -14.66 6.75
CA GLU A 83 -18.24 -13.99 7.97
C GLU A 83 -17.11 -13.41 8.85
N LYS A 84 -15.86 -13.66 8.50
CA LYS A 84 -14.70 -13.20 9.29
C LYS A 84 -14.23 -11.84 8.81
N SER A 85 -14.13 -10.88 9.74
CA SER A 85 -13.60 -9.55 9.49
C SER A 85 -12.26 -9.37 10.20
N LEU A 86 -11.30 -8.75 9.52
CA LEU A 86 -9.96 -8.45 10.01
C LEU A 86 -9.70 -6.94 9.89
N GLN A 87 -9.09 -6.38 10.91
CA GLN A 87 -8.59 -5.01 10.86
C GLN A 87 -7.06 -5.04 10.78
N GLY A 88 -6.52 -4.46 9.71
CA GLY A 88 -5.08 -4.30 9.55
C GLY A 88 -4.47 -3.37 10.60
N PRO A 89 -3.19 -3.56 10.94
CA PRO A 89 -2.51 -2.76 11.96
C PRO A 89 -2.31 -1.29 11.56
N LEU A 90 -2.36 -0.98 10.27
CA LEU A 90 -2.32 0.38 9.75
C LEU A 90 -3.74 0.94 9.61
N HIS A 91 -4.25 1.58 10.66
CA HIS A 91 -5.59 2.17 10.71
C HIS A 91 -5.60 3.68 10.97
N GLU A 92 -4.46 4.25 11.36
CA GLU A 92 -4.29 5.69 11.58
C GLU A 92 -3.58 6.37 10.39
N LEU A 93 -3.98 6.00 9.17
CA LEU A 93 -3.44 6.61 7.97
C LEU A 93 -3.98 8.03 7.82
N SER A 94 -3.14 8.92 7.28
CA SER A 94 -3.51 10.31 7.01
C SER A 94 -4.56 10.45 5.89
N THR A 95 -4.82 9.37 5.17
CA THR A 95 -5.85 9.23 4.15
C THR A 95 -6.58 7.91 4.37
N ILE A 96 -7.86 7.86 4.00
CA ILE A 96 -8.62 6.61 4.04
C ILE A 96 -8.09 5.71 2.94
N ALA A 97 -7.25 4.77 3.33
CA ALA A 97 -6.68 3.78 2.42
C ALA A 97 -6.73 2.39 3.06
N GLN A 98 -6.99 1.40 2.24
CA GLN A 98 -6.99 0.00 2.65
C GLN A 98 -6.03 -0.79 1.77
N MET A 99 -5.36 -1.78 2.34
CA MET A 99 -4.44 -2.65 1.65
C MET A 99 -4.50 -4.06 2.21
N ALA A 100 -4.59 -5.04 1.31
CA ALA A 100 -4.50 -6.46 1.65
C ALA A 100 -3.64 -7.21 0.63
N ASP A 101 -2.98 -8.27 1.09
CA ASP A 101 -2.39 -9.30 0.26
C ASP A 101 -3.40 -10.45 0.17
N LEU A 102 -3.90 -10.70 -1.03
CA LEU A 102 -4.93 -11.69 -1.33
C LEU A 102 -4.32 -12.83 -2.14
N GLN A 103 -4.47 -14.05 -1.64
CA GLN A 103 -4.12 -15.27 -2.36
C GLN A 103 -5.38 -16.10 -2.60
N LEU A 104 -5.56 -16.53 -3.83
CA LEU A 104 -6.68 -17.36 -4.30
C LEU A 104 -6.15 -18.69 -4.81
N ALA A 105 -6.75 -19.78 -4.33
CA ALA A 105 -6.53 -21.10 -4.92
C ALA A 105 -7.08 -21.15 -6.36
N PRO A 106 -6.73 -22.19 -7.15
CA PRO A 106 -7.29 -22.37 -8.49
C PRO A 106 -8.80 -22.24 -8.54
N ASP A 107 -9.31 -21.44 -9.48
CA ASP A 107 -10.74 -21.17 -9.73
C ASP A 107 -11.49 -20.51 -8.55
N ALA A 108 -10.80 -20.17 -7.44
CA ALA A 108 -11.40 -19.50 -6.29
C ALA A 108 -11.85 -18.07 -6.63
N GLU A 109 -12.90 -17.63 -5.96
CA GLU A 109 -13.48 -16.30 -6.12
C GLU A 109 -13.46 -15.56 -4.78
N TYR A 110 -13.12 -14.29 -4.85
CA TYR A 110 -13.20 -13.35 -3.73
C TYR A 110 -14.11 -12.19 -4.08
N VAL A 111 -15.03 -11.90 -3.18
CA VAL A 111 -15.97 -10.77 -3.30
C VAL A 111 -15.83 -9.89 -2.07
N CYS A 112 -15.68 -8.58 -2.28
CA CYS A 112 -15.66 -7.61 -1.21
C CYS A 112 -16.40 -6.33 -1.59
N ASP A 113 -16.95 -5.67 -0.58
CA ASP A 113 -17.49 -4.33 -0.73
C ASP A 113 -16.36 -3.32 -0.81
N VAL A 114 -16.52 -2.32 -1.68
CA VAL A 114 -15.60 -1.20 -1.83
C VAL A 114 -16.37 0.12 -1.78
N PRO A 115 -15.81 1.20 -1.20
CA PRO A 115 -16.47 2.49 -1.20
C PRO A 115 -16.63 3.01 -2.63
N THR A 116 -17.79 3.49 -2.99
CA THR A 116 -18.08 4.04 -4.34
C THR A 116 -17.27 5.29 -4.66
N THR A 117 -16.74 5.97 -3.65
CA THR A 117 -15.89 7.16 -3.77
C THR A 117 -14.41 6.84 -3.88
N ALA A 118 -14.02 5.59 -3.62
CA ALA A 118 -12.62 5.20 -3.59
C ALA A 118 -12.12 4.71 -4.96
N ASN A 119 -10.86 5.00 -5.24
CA ASN A 119 -10.13 4.31 -6.30
C ASN A 119 -9.76 2.91 -5.81
N THR A 120 -10.06 1.90 -6.61
CA THR A 120 -9.77 0.50 -6.29
C THR A 120 -8.83 -0.08 -7.34
N MET A 121 -7.82 -0.81 -6.90
CA MET A 121 -6.79 -1.40 -7.75
C MET A 121 -6.44 -2.81 -7.28
N ALA A 122 -6.06 -3.67 -8.21
CA ALA A 122 -5.45 -4.97 -7.93
C ALA A 122 -4.13 -5.09 -8.70
N PHE A 123 -3.05 -5.36 -7.99
CA PHE A 123 -1.75 -5.67 -8.58
C PHE A 123 -1.49 -7.16 -8.48
N ALA A 124 -1.67 -7.89 -9.59
CA ALA A 124 -1.33 -9.31 -9.68
C ALA A 124 0.18 -9.47 -9.76
N PHE A 125 0.77 -10.31 -8.88
CA PHE A 125 2.20 -10.59 -8.88
C PHE A 125 2.53 -12.09 -8.93
N GLU A 126 1.52 -12.97 -8.78
CA GLU A 126 1.61 -14.41 -9.04
C GLU A 126 0.33 -14.89 -9.74
N GLY A 127 0.48 -15.78 -10.71
CA GLY A 127 -0.63 -16.38 -11.47
C GLY A 127 -1.40 -15.37 -12.32
N SER A 128 -2.70 -15.58 -12.46
CA SER A 128 -3.58 -14.68 -13.20
C SER A 128 -4.97 -14.55 -12.57
N LEU A 129 -5.54 -13.37 -12.71
CA LEU A 129 -6.85 -12.98 -12.19
C LEU A 129 -7.81 -12.70 -13.33
N HIS A 130 -9.08 -13.00 -13.11
CA HIS A 130 -10.19 -12.53 -13.92
C HIS A 130 -11.02 -11.55 -13.09
N ALA A 131 -11.14 -10.32 -13.55
CA ALA A 131 -11.94 -9.28 -12.91
C ALA A 131 -12.67 -8.45 -13.97
N ASN A 132 -13.97 -8.22 -13.79
CA ASN A 132 -14.79 -7.42 -14.70
C ASN A 132 -14.64 -7.82 -16.19
N ALA A 133 -14.68 -9.12 -16.48
CA ALA A 133 -14.54 -9.70 -17.83
C ALA A 133 -13.17 -9.45 -18.51
N GLN A 134 -12.14 -9.11 -17.74
CA GLN A 134 -10.77 -8.94 -18.22
C GLN A 134 -9.82 -9.88 -17.48
N ASP A 135 -8.89 -10.45 -18.22
CA ASP A 135 -7.80 -11.25 -17.65
C ASP A 135 -6.61 -10.35 -17.31
N LEU A 136 -6.12 -10.47 -16.10
CA LEU A 136 -4.93 -9.80 -15.61
C LEU A 136 -3.84 -10.83 -15.34
N GLN A 137 -2.84 -10.86 -16.20
CA GLN A 137 -1.65 -11.69 -16.03
C GLN A 137 -0.66 -11.05 -15.07
N SER A 138 0.04 -11.84 -14.27
CA SER A 138 1.17 -11.40 -13.45
C SER A 138 2.44 -11.18 -14.30
N PRO A 139 3.22 -10.09 -14.09
CA PRO A 139 2.86 -8.94 -13.28
C PRO A 139 1.90 -7.98 -14.01
N GLY A 140 0.85 -7.55 -13.33
CA GLY A 140 -0.14 -6.67 -13.95
C GLY A 140 -0.93 -5.85 -12.94
N LEU A 141 -1.33 -4.64 -13.34
CA LEU A 141 -2.14 -3.73 -12.54
C LEU A 141 -3.50 -3.49 -13.22
N ALA A 142 -4.57 -3.78 -12.50
CA ALA A 142 -5.93 -3.35 -12.87
C ALA A 142 -6.33 -2.14 -12.01
N VAL A 143 -6.90 -1.14 -12.65
CA VAL A 143 -7.57 0.00 -11.99
C VAL A 143 -9.05 -0.13 -12.32
N PHE A 144 -9.88 -0.24 -11.30
CA PHE A 144 -11.29 -0.47 -11.46
C PHE A 144 -12.06 0.85 -11.54
N GLU A 145 -13.14 0.84 -12.31
CA GLU A 145 -14.11 1.93 -12.30
C GLU A 145 -14.86 1.98 -10.96
N ALA A 146 -15.48 3.12 -10.67
CA ALA A 146 -16.27 3.30 -9.46
C ALA A 146 -17.38 2.24 -9.36
N GLY A 147 -17.49 1.61 -8.22
CA GLY A 147 -18.46 0.56 -7.93
C GLY A 147 -18.57 0.36 -6.42
N ASN A 148 -19.53 -0.44 -5.99
CA ASN A 148 -19.73 -0.76 -4.58
C ASN A 148 -19.27 -2.18 -4.21
N SER A 149 -18.87 -2.97 -5.21
CA SER A 149 -18.40 -4.35 -5.01
C SER A 149 -17.32 -4.69 -6.02
N LEU A 150 -16.33 -5.44 -5.57
CA LEU A 150 -15.26 -5.99 -6.39
C LEU A 150 -15.35 -7.51 -6.39
N VAL A 151 -15.35 -8.10 -7.57
CA VAL A 151 -15.32 -9.56 -7.77
C VAL A 151 -14.04 -9.91 -8.49
N ILE A 152 -13.22 -10.76 -7.87
CA ILE A 152 -11.96 -11.27 -8.44
C ILE A 152 -12.00 -12.79 -8.40
N ARG A 153 -11.67 -13.42 -9.51
CA ARG A 153 -11.52 -14.88 -9.62
C ARG A 153 -10.11 -15.23 -10.06
N ALA A 154 -9.51 -16.23 -9.44
CA ALA A 154 -8.25 -16.78 -9.90
C ALA A 154 -8.43 -17.67 -11.14
N SER A 155 -7.38 -17.78 -11.94
CA SER A 155 -7.28 -18.77 -12.99
C SER A 155 -7.13 -20.19 -12.42
N LYS A 156 -7.02 -21.18 -13.30
CA LYS A 156 -6.75 -22.59 -12.94
C LYS A 156 -5.40 -22.83 -12.26
N GLU A 157 -4.52 -21.85 -12.29
CA GLU A 157 -3.20 -21.88 -11.65
C GLU A 157 -3.20 -21.21 -10.27
N GLY A 158 -4.33 -20.61 -9.89
CA GLY A 158 -4.41 -19.74 -8.72
C GLY A 158 -3.86 -18.35 -9.02
N ALA A 159 -3.90 -17.47 -8.03
CA ALA A 159 -3.36 -16.13 -8.16
C ALA A 159 -3.04 -15.50 -6.80
N ARG A 160 -2.15 -14.51 -6.82
CA ARG A 160 -1.89 -13.64 -5.67
C ARG A 160 -1.76 -12.19 -6.12
N CYS A 161 -2.39 -11.30 -5.38
CA CYS A 161 -2.39 -9.88 -5.69
C CYS A 161 -2.41 -9.00 -4.45
N LEU A 162 -1.94 -7.77 -4.60
CA LEU A 162 -2.24 -6.71 -3.65
C LEU A 162 -3.55 -6.05 -4.05
N LEU A 163 -4.49 -5.97 -3.11
CA LEU A 163 -5.69 -5.15 -3.22
C LEU A 163 -5.46 -3.82 -2.53
N LEU A 164 -5.78 -2.76 -3.24
CA LEU A 164 -5.60 -1.39 -2.81
C LEU A 164 -6.90 -0.63 -3.03
N THR A 165 -7.37 0.08 -2.01
CA THR A 165 -8.48 1.01 -2.16
C THR A 165 -8.22 2.26 -1.34
N GLY A 166 -8.60 3.42 -1.85
CA GLY A 166 -8.39 4.67 -1.15
C GLY A 166 -9.14 5.83 -1.77
N GLU A 167 -9.60 6.73 -0.93
CA GLU A 167 -10.27 7.93 -1.41
C GLU A 167 -9.26 8.88 -2.08
N PRO A 168 -9.57 9.43 -3.27
CA PRO A 168 -8.71 10.41 -3.92
C PRO A 168 -8.65 11.70 -3.10
N ILE A 169 -7.44 12.23 -2.94
CA ILE A 169 -7.23 13.51 -2.24
C ILE A 169 -7.82 14.68 -3.05
N GLY A 170 -7.82 14.57 -4.38
CA GLY A 170 -8.40 15.59 -5.26
C GLY A 170 -7.63 16.90 -5.33
N GLU A 171 -6.39 16.93 -4.85
CA GLU A 171 -5.51 18.10 -4.87
C GLU A 171 -4.50 18.03 -6.01
N PRO A 172 -3.92 19.16 -6.45
CA PRO A 172 -2.83 19.17 -7.42
C PRO A 172 -1.63 18.37 -6.91
N VAL A 173 -0.93 17.70 -7.84
CA VAL A 173 0.28 16.91 -7.54
C VAL A 173 1.41 17.36 -8.44
N VAL A 174 2.53 17.77 -7.84
CA VAL A 174 3.80 18.03 -8.52
C VAL A 174 4.87 17.14 -7.91
N GLN A 175 5.54 16.37 -8.77
CA GLN A 175 6.60 15.45 -8.36
C GLN A 175 7.93 15.82 -9.01
N CYS A 176 9.01 15.77 -8.23
CA CYS A 176 10.37 15.87 -8.71
C CYS A 176 11.29 14.95 -7.90
N GLY A 177 11.75 13.86 -8.52
CA GLY A 177 12.48 12.82 -7.79
C GLY A 177 11.68 12.26 -6.62
N PRO A 178 12.22 12.28 -5.39
CA PRO A 178 11.52 11.79 -4.21
C PRO A 178 10.54 12.80 -3.57
N PHE A 179 10.47 14.02 -4.10
CA PHE A 179 9.62 15.07 -3.54
C PHE A 179 8.25 15.08 -4.22
N VAL A 180 7.18 15.10 -3.44
CA VAL A 180 5.79 15.20 -3.91
C VAL A 180 5.10 16.32 -3.14
N MET A 181 4.76 17.39 -3.86
CA MET A 181 4.13 18.59 -3.31
C MET A 181 2.89 18.99 -4.13
N ASN A 182 2.26 20.11 -3.80
CA ASN A 182 1.10 20.60 -4.53
C ASN A 182 1.47 21.65 -5.58
N THR A 183 2.61 22.32 -5.45
CA THR A 183 3.09 23.36 -6.38
C THR A 183 4.56 23.19 -6.75
N ARG A 184 4.99 23.83 -7.83
CA ARG A 184 6.40 23.86 -8.25
C ARG A 184 7.28 24.64 -7.26
N GLU A 185 6.75 25.71 -6.73
CA GLU A 185 7.44 26.57 -5.75
C GLU A 185 7.77 25.81 -4.47
N GLU A 186 6.88 24.91 -4.04
CA GLU A 186 7.12 24.03 -2.90
C GLU A 186 8.22 23.01 -3.20
N ILE A 187 8.27 22.46 -4.42
CA ILE A 187 9.35 21.57 -4.86
C ILE A 187 10.69 22.32 -4.88
N GLU A 188 10.73 23.53 -5.43
CA GLU A 188 11.95 24.35 -5.49
C GLU A 188 12.46 24.69 -4.09
N THR A 189 11.54 24.98 -3.17
CA THR A 189 11.86 25.20 -1.76
C THR A 189 12.49 23.97 -1.13
N ALA A 190 11.88 22.79 -1.29
CA ALA A 190 12.40 21.53 -0.75
C ALA A 190 13.80 21.19 -1.32
N LEU A 191 14.01 21.38 -2.62
CA LEU A 191 15.30 21.18 -3.26
C LEU A 191 16.38 22.14 -2.75
N ASN A 192 16.04 23.40 -2.54
CA ASN A 192 16.97 24.38 -1.98
C ASN A 192 17.32 24.06 -0.53
N GLU A 193 16.34 23.72 0.30
CA GLU A 193 16.57 23.28 1.68
C GLU A 193 17.45 22.04 1.76
N TYR A 194 17.24 21.08 0.85
CA TYR A 194 18.08 19.87 0.76
C TYR A 194 19.54 20.24 0.44
N ARG A 195 19.79 21.14 -0.54
CA ARG A 195 21.12 21.61 -0.91
C ARG A 195 21.83 22.37 0.22
N LEU A 196 21.06 23.14 1.00
CA LEU A 196 21.57 23.94 2.11
C LEU A 196 21.72 23.14 3.42
N GLY A 197 21.29 21.88 3.45
CA GLY A 197 21.33 21.05 4.66
C GLY A 197 20.28 21.42 5.71
N THR A 198 19.24 22.17 5.33
CA THR A 198 18.16 22.62 6.20
C THR A 198 16.83 21.89 5.96
N PHE A 199 16.88 20.84 5.16
CA PHE A 199 15.70 20.05 4.76
C PHE A 199 15.02 19.34 5.94
N LEU A 200 15.80 18.75 6.85
CA LEU A 200 15.27 18.07 8.03
C LEU A 200 14.86 19.10 9.08
N LYS A 201 13.56 19.13 9.41
CA LYS A 201 12.98 20.08 10.39
C LYS A 201 12.87 19.49 11.80
N HIS A 202 13.03 18.14 11.93
CA HIS A 202 12.81 17.42 13.18
C HIS A 202 13.91 16.39 13.46
#